data_b65167a0e0644977d999515fef3f4ff4
#
_entry.id   b65167a0e0644977d999515fef3f4ff4
#
_cell.length_a   1.000
_cell.length_b   1.000
_cell.length_c   1.000
_cell.angle_alpha   90.00
_cell.angle_beta   90.00
_cell.angle_gamma   90.00
#
_symmetry.space_group_name_H-M   'P 1'
#
loop_
_entity.id
_entity.type
_entity.pdbx_description
1 polymer ?
#
loop_
_entity_poly.entity_id
_entity_poly.type
_entity_poly.pdbx_seq_one_letter_code
_entity_poly.pdbx_strand_id
1 'polypeptide(L)'
;MEYTHLVSVAALVTNDEGKILLVNSPWRGWEYPGGLIEPGENFEAALKREVREESGVEIEITGFVGICKNVARNIVNIDFTARYAGGSLTTSEESTEVGWFTFEEAMNLITFPLTKKRLINMCSGDKKVHLFGFSRESGFEVVEELEYPVGKDGK
;
A
#
# COMPACT_ATOMS: atom_id res chain seq x y z
N MET A 1 -30.37 8.26 0.43
CA MET A 1 -28.96 8.28 0.01
C MET A 1 -28.25 7.07 0.59
N GLU A 2 -27.59 6.31 -0.25
CA GLU A 2 -26.76 5.18 0.19
C GLU A 2 -25.31 5.65 0.31
N TYR A 3 -24.70 5.32 1.42
CA TYR A 3 -23.28 5.59 1.66
C TYR A 3 -22.49 4.31 1.38
N THR A 4 -21.92 4.21 0.18
CA THR A 4 -21.20 3.02 -0.25
C THR A 4 -19.74 3.36 -0.51
N HIS A 5 -18.87 2.91 0.39
CA HIS A 5 -17.42 3.03 0.21
C HIS A 5 -16.77 1.67 0.46
N LEU A 6 -15.76 1.36 -0.34
CA LEU A 6 -14.86 0.24 -0.07
C LEU A 6 -13.64 0.80 0.64
N VAL A 7 -13.07 0.03 1.56
CA VAL A 7 -11.86 0.40 2.28
C VAL A 7 -10.80 -0.66 2.02
N SER A 8 -9.63 -0.25 1.60
CA SER A 8 -8.49 -1.14 1.40
C SER A 8 -7.32 -0.73 2.29
N VAL A 9 -6.44 -1.68 2.57
CA VAL A 9 -5.21 -1.48 3.31
C VAL A 9 -4.04 -1.99 2.49
N ALA A 10 -2.89 -1.33 2.60
CA ALA A 10 -1.67 -1.73 1.91
C ALA A 10 -0.46 -1.43 2.77
N ALA A 11 0.63 -2.15 2.53
CA ALA A 11 1.84 -1.99 3.31
C ALA A 11 3.09 -1.91 2.44
N LEU A 12 3.97 -0.99 2.83
CA LEU A 12 5.37 -1.04 2.46
C LEU A 12 6.04 -2.00 3.45
N VAL A 13 6.37 -3.20 3.00
CA VAL A 13 7.04 -4.20 3.83
C VAL A 13 8.53 -4.20 3.51
N THR A 14 9.37 -4.04 4.53
CA THR A 14 10.82 -4.08 4.36
C THR A 14 11.41 -5.27 5.13
N ASN A 15 12.49 -5.85 4.58
CA ASN A 15 13.26 -6.88 5.26
C ASN A 15 14.51 -6.31 5.93
N ASP A 16 15.34 -7.16 6.52
CA ASP A 16 16.56 -6.73 7.24
C ASP A 16 17.61 -6.09 6.33
N GLU A 17 17.53 -6.33 5.01
CA GLU A 17 18.41 -5.69 4.02
C GLU A 17 17.84 -4.36 3.50
N GLY A 18 16.70 -3.92 4.03
CA GLY A 18 16.02 -2.70 3.58
C GLY A 18 15.31 -2.85 2.24
N LYS A 19 15.17 -4.08 1.73
CA LYS A 19 14.47 -4.33 0.48
C LYS A 19 12.96 -4.37 0.68
N ILE A 20 12.24 -4.02 -0.36
CA ILE A 20 10.79 -3.85 -0.39
C ILE A 20 10.12 -5.08 -0.99
N LEU A 21 9.06 -5.54 -0.35
CA LEU A 21 8.23 -6.63 -0.88
C LEU A 21 7.33 -6.11 -1.99
N LEU A 22 7.44 -6.72 -3.17
CA LEU A 22 6.51 -6.48 -4.26
C LEU A 22 5.89 -7.79 -4.75
N VAL A 23 4.68 -7.66 -5.24
CA VAL A 23 3.92 -8.74 -5.87
C VAL A 23 3.53 -8.32 -7.28
N ASN A 24 3.49 -9.27 -8.21
CA ASN A 24 3.09 -8.98 -9.59
C ASN A 24 1.65 -9.47 -9.81
N SER A 25 0.74 -8.51 -9.90
CA SER A 25 -0.68 -8.77 -10.17
C SER A 25 -0.88 -8.97 -11.69
N PRO A 26 -1.67 -9.97 -12.12
CA PRO A 26 -1.97 -10.15 -13.57
C PRO A 26 -2.68 -8.94 -14.17
N TRP A 27 -3.35 -8.12 -13.34
CA TRP A 27 -4.17 -7.00 -13.83
C TRP A 27 -3.47 -5.65 -13.73
N ARG A 28 -2.62 -5.46 -12.69
CA ARG A 28 -2.01 -4.16 -12.39
C ARG A 28 -0.49 -4.15 -12.50
N GLY A 29 0.13 -5.32 -12.72
CA GLY A 29 1.59 -5.44 -12.71
C GLY A 29 2.16 -5.42 -11.30
N TRP A 30 3.39 -4.95 -11.17
CA TRP A 30 4.08 -4.91 -9.89
C TRP A 30 3.50 -3.86 -8.94
N GLU A 31 3.27 -4.27 -7.71
CA GLU A 31 2.74 -3.40 -6.66
C GLU A 31 3.15 -3.92 -5.27
N TYR A 32 3.07 -3.06 -4.26
CA TYR A 32 3.17 -3.51 -2.88
C TYR A 32 1.87 -4.24 -2.50
N PRO A 33 1.93 -5.18 -1.51
CA PRO A 33 0.76 -5.97 -1.16
C PRO A 33 -0.31 -5.18 -0.42
N GLY A 34 -1.55 -5.58 -0.60
CA GLY A 34 -2.71 -4.99 0.04
C GLY A 34 -4.01 -5.45 -0.59
N GLY A 35 -5.12 -5.03 -0.03
CA GLY A 35 -6.45 -5.39 -0.52
C GLY A 35 -7.57 -4.89 0.36
N LEU A 36 -8.78 -5.28 0.03
CA LEU A 36 -9.98 -4.83 0.72
C LEU A 36 -10.09 -5.39 2.13
N ILE A 37 -10.54 -4.54 3.04
CA ILE A 37 -10.96 -4.96 4.38
C ILE A 37 -12.30 -5.66 4.24
N GLU A 38 -12.40 -6.88 4.76
CA GLU A 38 -13.65 -7.64 4.74
C GLU A 38 -14.56 -7.24 5.90
N PRO A 39 -15.88 -7.46 5.76
CA PRO A 39 -16.82 -7.20 6.86
C PRO A 39 -16.39 -7.92 8.13
N GLY A 40 -16.34 -7.18 9.25
CA GLY A 40 -15.93 -7.72 10.54
C GLY A 40 -14.44 -7.73 10.80
N GLU A 41 -13.59 -7.46 9.79
CA GLU A 41 -12.15 -7.30 10.00
C GLU A 41 -11.79 -5.89 10.43
N ASN A 42 -10.75 -5.75 11.25
CA ASN A 42 -10.14 -4.47 11.51
C ASN A 42 -8.86 -4.32 10.64
N PHE A 43 -8.17 -3.20 10.76
CA PHE A 43 -7.07 -2.83 9.88
C PHE A 43 -5.89 -3.81 9.94
N GLU A 44 -5.43 -4.14 11.13
CA GLU A 44 -4.27 -5.02 11.31
C GLU A 44 -4.53 -6.42 10.78
N ALA A 45 -5.69 -6.99 11.12
CA ALA A 45 -6.06 -8.33 10.68
C ALA A 45 -6.16 -8.40 9.15
N ALA A 46 -6.80 -7.41 8.53
CA ALA A 46 -6.94 -7.35 7.08
C ALA A 46 -5.57 -7.24 6.40
N LEU A 47 -4.71 -6.36 6.89
CA LEU A 47 -3.39 -6.16 6.29
C LEU A 47 -2.52 -7.41 6.40
N LYS A 48 -2.49 -8.05 7.56
CA LYS A 48 -1.74 -9.29 7.75
C LYS A 48 -2.26 -10.40 6.86
N ARG A 49 -3.58 -10.52 6.73
CA ARG A 49 -4.20 -11.52 5.86
C ARG A 49 -3.83 -11.29 4.39
N GLU A 50 -3.98 -10.06 3.90
CA GLU A 50 -3.68 -9.72 2.51
C GLU A 50 -2.21 -9.97 2.16
N VAL A 51 -1.29 -9.54 3.02
CA VAL A 51 0.14 -9.76 2.78
C VAL A 51 0.47 -11.26 2.73
N ARG A 52 -0.10 -12.02 3.65
CA ARG A 52 0.11 -13.49 3.68
C ARG A 52 -0.47 -14.16 2.44
N GLU A 53 -1.69 -13.83 2.06
CA GLU A 53 -2.35 -14.42 0.89
C GLU A 53 -1.62 -14.11 -0.41
N GLU A 54 -1.12 -12.88 -0.56
CA GLU A 54 -0.47 -12.46 -1.79
C GLU A 54 1.01 -12.86 -1.88
N SER A 55 1.70 -13.02 -0.77
CA SER A 55 3.16 -13.22 -0.78
C SER A 55 3.71 -14.33 0.09
N GLY A 56 2.91 -14.85 1.02
CA GLY A 56 3.37 -15.82 2.01
C GLY A 56 4.12 -15.21 3.19
N VAL A 57 4.26 -13.89 3.22
CA VAL A 57 5.05 -13.19 4.25
C VAL A 57 4.20 -12.82 5.45
N GLU A 58 4.76 -13.02 6.65
CA GLU A 58 4.21 -12.52 7.90
C GLU A 58 4.85 -11.18 8.23
N ILE A 59 4.05 -10.24 8.73
CA ILE A 59 4.50 -8.87 8.99
C ILE A 59 4.21 -8.40 10.40
N GLU A 60 4.96 -7.37 10.80
CA GLU A 60 4.66 -6.54 11.96
C GLU A 60 4.50 -5.10 11.45
N ILE A 61 3.36 -4.48 11.76
CA ILE A 61 3.06 -3.10 11.34
C ILE A 61 3.91 -2.15 12.16
N THR A 62 4.61 -1.23 11.51
CA THR A 62 5.54 -0.31 12.15
C THR A 62 5.09 1.14 12.11
N GLY A 63 4.18 1.51 11.22
CA GLY A 63 3.75 2.90 11.13
C GLY A 63 2.57 3.11 10.19
N PHE A 64 2.03 4.30 10.25
CA PHE A 64 0.94 4.79 9.40
C PHE A 64 1.49 5.87 8.47
N VAL A 65 1.19 5.76 7.19
CA VAL A 65 1.69 6.70 6.17
C VAL A 65 0.62 7.72 5.78
N GLY A 66 -0.57 7.25 5.47
CA GLY A 66 -1.63 8.15 5.03
C GLY A 66 -2.79 7.44 4.37
N ILE A 67 -3.64 8.25 3.75
CA ILE A 67 -4.88 7.79 3.11
C ILE A 67 -4.95 8.40 1.73
N CYS A 68 -5.37 7.60 0.74
CA CYS A 68 -5.76 8.16 -0.54
C CYS A 68 -7.15 7.65 -0.95
N LYS A 69 -7.89 8.46 -1.66
CA LYS A 69 -9.23 8.13 -2.09
C LYS A 69 -9.36 8.18 -3.61
N ASN A 70 -9.86 7.09 -4.18
CA ASN A 70 -10.39 7.12 -5.53
C ASN A 70 -11.76 7.78 -5.47
N VAL A 71 -11.83 9.06 -5.87
CA VAL A 71 -13.05 9.86 -5.67
C VAL A 71 -14.20 9.41 -6.56
N ALA A 72 -13.89 8.90 -7.76
CA ALA A 72 -14.91 8.44 -8.69
C ALA A 72 -15.51 7.08 -8.28
N ARG A 73 -14.71 6.21 -7.68
CA ARG A 73 -15.12 4.84 -7.32
C ARG A 73 -15.43 4.65 -5.84
N ASN A 74 -15.27 5.68 -5.03
CA ASN A 74 -15.51 5.63 -3.59
C ASN A 74 -14.71 4.53 -2.88
N ILE A 75 -13.41 4.45 -3.20
CA ILE A 75 -12.49 3.53 -2.55
C ILE A 75 -11.50 4.35 -1.72
N VAL A 76 -11.47 4.06 -0.43
CA VAL A 76 -10.51 4.66 0.50
C VAL A 76 -9.38 3.66 0.71
N ASN A 77 -8.15 4.09 0.44
CA ASN A 77 -6.96 3.26 0.61
C ASN A 77 -6.14 3.80 1.79
N ILE A 78 -5.76 2.91 2.70
CA ILE A 78 -4.99 3.24 3.88
C ILE A 78 -3.61 2.59 3.78
N ASP A 79 -2.55 3.39 3.88
CA ASP A 79 -1.18 2.93 3.69
C ASP A 79 -0.42 2.88 5.01
N PHE A 80 0.28 1.76 5.21
CA PHE A 80 1.10 1.50 6.39
C PHE A 80 2.53 1.15 5.99
N THR A 81 3.45 1.29 6.94
CA THR A 81 4.75 0.64 6.86
C THR A 81 4.73 -0.61 7.73
N ALA A 82 5.49 -1.62 7.34
CA ALA A 82 5.60 -2.87 8.07
C ALA A 82 6.99 -3.48 7.86
N ARG A 83 7.36 -4.42 8.72
CA ARG A 83 8.60 -5.17 8.57
C ARG A 83 8.31 -6.65 8.42
N TYR A 84 9.20 -7.34 7.75
CA TYR A 84 9.19 -8.79 7.65
C TYR A 84 9.31 -9.42 9.02
N ALA A 85 8.43 -10.35 9.35
CA ALA A 85 8.39 -11.05 10.64
C ALA A 85 8.38 -12.57 10.50
N GLY A 86 8.41 -13.10 9.29
CA GLY A 86 8.43 -14.55 9.06
C GLY A 86 7.80 -14.94 7.73
N GLY A 87 7.66 -16.24 7.52
CA GLY A 87 7.10 -16.77 6.29
C GLY A 87 8.09 -16.84 5.15
N SER A 88 7.68 -17.45 4.06
CA SER A 88 8.48 -17.63 2.85
C SER A 88 7.69 -17.13 1.64
N LEU A 89 8.40 -16.54 0.67
CA LEU A 89 7.78 -16.04 -0.55
C LEU A 89 7.03 -17.17 -1.26
N THR A 90 5.73 -16.96 -1.49
CA THR A 90 4.87 -17.86 -2.26
C THR A 90 4.01 -17.06 -3.22
N THR A 91 3.75 -17.64 -4.39
CA THR A 91 2.87 -17.05 -5.38
C THR A 91 1.42 -17.48 -5.15
N SER A 92 0.50 -16.81 -5.82
CA SER A 92 -0.93 -17.12 -5.80
C SER A 92 -1.53 -16.82 -7.18
N GLU A 93 -2.83 -17.07 -7.34
CA GLU A 93 -3.52 -16.70 -8.57
C GLU A 93 -3.55 -15.18 -8.78
N GLU A 94 -3.51 -14.42 -7.67
CA GLU A 94 -3.49 -12.96 -7.71
C GLU A 94 -2.08 -12.37 -7.70
N SER A 95 -1.06 -13.20 -7.45
CA SER A 95 0.34 -12.79 -7.36
C SER A 95 1.20 -13.82 -8.07
N THR A 96 1.42 -13.62 -9.37
CA THR A 96 2.15 -14.59 -10.21
C THR A 96 3.65 -14.58 -9.98
N GLU A 97 4.17 -13.48 -9.43
CA GLU A 97 5.56 -13.33 -9.02
C GLU A 97 5.61 -12.53 -7.72
N VAL A 98 6.54 -12.84 -6.85
CA VAL A 98 6.78 -12.12 -5.61
C VAL A 98 8.29 -12.00 -5.37
N GLY A 99 8.72 -10.93 -4.73
CA GLY A 99 10.15 -10.76 -4.47
C GLY A 99 10.46 -9.56 -3.61
N TRP A 100 11.76 -9.45 -3.26
CA TRP A 100 12.33 -8.36 -2.50
C TRP A 100 13.17 -7.49 -3.44
N PHE A 101 12.92 -6.20 -3.41
CA PHE A 101 13.54 -5.25 -4.35
C PHE A 101 14.05 -4.01 -3.63
N THR A 102 15.11 -3.40 -4.17
CA THR A 102 15.52 -2.06 -3.70
C THR A 102 14.46 -1.04 -4.12
N PHE A 103 14.47 0.13 -3.50
CA PHE A 103 13.57 1.22 -3.91
C PHE A 103 13.72 1.55 -5.41
N GLU A 104 14.96 1.60 -5.88
CA GLU A 104 15.24 1.90 -7.29
C GLU A 104 14.67 0.82 -8.23
N GLU A 105 14.88 -0.46 -7.91
CA GLU A 105 14.31 -1.57 -8.65
C GLU A 105 12.78 -1.51 -8.64
N ALA A 106 12.18 -1.23 -7.48
CA ALA A 106 10.73 -1.11 -7.33
C ALA A 106 10.16 0.00 -8.23
N MET A 107 10.80 1.16 -8.24
CA MET A 107 10.37 2.29 -9.08
C MET A 107 10.47 1.97 -10.58
N ASN A 108 11.41 1.12 -10.97
CA ASN A 108 11.54 0.68 -12.36
C ASN A 108 10.50 -0.37 -12.74
N LEU A 109 10.12 -1.23 -11.81
CA LEU A 109 9.14 -2.31 -12.06
C LEU A 109 7.70 -1.80 -12.06
N ILE A 110 7.37 -0.88 -11.16
CA ILE A 110 6.00 -0.37 -11.01
C ILE A 110 5.68 0.57 -12.18
N THR A 111 4.55 0.34 -12.84
CA THR A 111 4.12 1.14 -13.99
C THR A 111 2.91 2.02 -13.70
N PHE A 112 2.07 1.66 -12.73
CA PHE A 112 0.90 2.47 -12.40
C PHE A 112 1.30 3.75 -11.65
N PRO A 113 0.92 4.95 -12.16
CA PRO A 113 1.25 6.22 -11.50
C PRO A 113 0.76 6.30 -10.06
N LEU A 114 -0.44 5.79 -9.77
CA LEU A 114 -0.98 5.75 -8.42
C LEU A 114 -0.08 4.95 -7.46
N THR A 115 0.33 3.76 -7.88
CA THR A 115 1.18 2.88 -7.07
C THR A 115 2.54 3.54 -6.81
N LYS A 116 3.12 4.19 -7.84
CA LYS A 116 4.37 4.94 -7.68
C LYS A 116 4.23 6.08 -6.67
N LYS A 117 3.16 6.87 -6.76
CA LYS A 117 2.92 7.98 -5.84
C LYS A 117 2.79 7.50 -4.40
N ARG A 118 2.03 6.44 -4.17
CA ARG A 118 1.86 5.86 -2.84
C ARG A 118 3.19 5.31 -2.30
N LEU A 119 3.95 4.62 -3.14
CA LEU A 119 5.26 4.10 -2.75
C LEU A 119 6.22 5.20 -2.35
N ILE A 120 6.25 6.30 -3.11
CA ILE A 120 7.09 7.47 -2.78
C ILE A 120 6.70 8.03 -1.40
N ASN A 121 5.41 8.17 -1.13
CA ASN A 121 4.93 8.63 0.19
C ASN A 121 5.34 7.66 1.31
N MET A 122 5.20 6.36 1.08
CA MET A 122 5.57 5.34 2.06
C MET A 122 7.07 5.31 2.35
N CYS A 123 7.90 5.62 1.36
CA CYS A 123 9.36 5.56 1.48
C CYS A 123 9.97 6.90 1.89
N SER A 124 9.20 7.98 1.96
CA SER A 124 9.75 9.32 2.15
C SER A 124 10.45 9.54 3.49
N GLY A 125 9.96 8.89 4.55
CA GLY A 125 10.49 9.08 5.90
C GLY A 125 10.36 10.50 6.41
N ASP A 126 9.47 11.32 5.81
CA ASP A 126 9.35 12.75 6.08
C ASP A 126 8.57 13.09 7.36
N LYS A 127 8.09 12.08 8.09
CA LYS A 127 7.29 12.22 9.31
C LYS A 127 6.02 13.04 9.11
N LYS A 128 5.42 12.91 7.94
CA LYS A 128 4.13 13.52 7.62
C LYS A 128 3.09 12.46 7.35
N VAL A 129 1.84 12.81 7.61
CA VAL A 129 0.68 12.02 7.18
C VAL A 129 0.26 12.58 5.82
N HIS A 130 0.18 11.70 4.83
CA HIS A 130 -0.16 12.05 3.45
C HIS A 130 -1.61 11.70 3.16
N LEU A 131 -2.37 12.70 2.69
CA LEU A 131 -3.74 12.48 2.23
C LEU A 131 -3.87 13.01 0.82
N PHE A 132 -4.42 12.22 -0.09
CA PHE A 132 -4.73 12.74 -1.41
C PHE A 132 -5.96 12.05 -2.00
N GLY A 133 -6.68 12.80 -2.83
CA GLY A 133 -7.75 12.27 -3.66
C GLY A 133 -7.29 12.21 -5.10
N PHE A 134 -7.75 11.22 -5.85
CA PHE A 134 -7.37 11.04 -7.25
C PHE A 134 -8.56 10.54 -8.06
N SER A 135 -8.47 10.73 -9.38
CA SER A 135 -9.37 10.16 -10.36
C SER A 135 -8.57 9.48 -11.46
N ARG A 136 -9.15 8.49 -12.09
CA ARG A 136 -8.54 7.77 -13.24
C ARG A 136 -9.47 7.74 -14.45
N GLU A 137 -10.53 8.54 -14.44
CA GLU A 137 -11.52 8.54 -15.53
C GLU A 137 -10.96 9.00 -16.86
N SER A 138 -10.04 9.97 -16.84
CA SER A 138 -9.39 10.48 -18.06
C SER A 138 -7.86 10.50 -17.90
N GLY A 139 -7.31 9.44 -17.31
CA GLY A 139 -5.92 9.33 -16.90
C GLY A 139 -5.77 9.58 -15.40
N PHE A 140 -4.60 9.31 -14.86
CA PHE A 140 -4.34 9.52 -13.44
C PHE A 140 -4.21 11.02 -13.14
N GLU A 141 -5.06 11.53 -12.25
CA GLU A 141 -5.07 12.93 -11.84
C GLU A 141 -5.23 13.02 -10.32
N VAL A 142 -4.35 13.78 -9.67
CA VAL A 142 -4.48 14.12 -8.26
C VAL A 142 -5.41 15.33 -8.14
N VAL A 143 -6.53 15.18 -7.45
CA VAL A 143 -7.55 16.22 -7.33
C VAL A 143 -7.47 16.96 -5.99
N GLU A 144 -6.83 16.39 -5.00
CA GLU A 144 -6.58 17.02 -3.70
C GLU A 144 -5.31 16.42 -3.11
N GLU A 145 -4.48 17.25 -2.49
CA GLU A 145 -3.27 16.75 -1.80
C GLU A 145 -3.03 17.56 -0.53
N LEU A 146 -2.95 16.85 0.59
CA LEU A 146 -2.76 17.42 1.91
C LEU A 146 -1.66 16.68 2.64
N GLU A 147 -0.85 17.40 3.40
CA GLU A 147 0.19 16.83 4.23
C GLU A 147 0.14 17.46 5.62
N TYR A 148 0.26 16.64 6.65
CA TYR A 148 0.24 17.10 8.02
C TYR A 148 1.41 16.51 8.80
N PRO A 149 2.04 17.27 9.71
CA PRO A 149 3.09 16.73 10.57
C PRO A 149 2.51 15.68 11.51
N VAL A 150 3.33 14.68 11.85
CA VAL A 150 2.98 13.66 12.83
C VAL A 150 3.19 14.24 14.24
N GLY A 151 2.09 14.38 15.01
CA GLY A 151 2.14 14.91 16.38
C GLY A 151 2.43 16.41 16.46
N LYS A 152 2.35 16.97 17.67
CA LYS A 152 2.51 18.41 17.92
C LYS A 152 3.94 18.92 17.72
N ASP A 153 4.94 18.06 17.89
CA ASP A 153 6.36 18.40 17.82
C ASP A 153 7.09 17.58 16.76
N GLY A 154 6.38 17.02 15.81
CA GLY A 154 6.96 16.13 14.80
C GLY A 154 7.46 14.79 15.37
N LYS A 155 6.96 14.43 16.53
CA LYS A 155 7.31 13.21 17.24
C LYS A 155 6.34 12.09 16.95
#